data_edb65e971d7a9dd25df9afdd771b5913
#
_entry.id   edb65e971d7a9dd25df9afdd771b5913
#
_cell.length_a   1.000
_cell.length_b   1.000
_cell.length_c   1.000
_cell.angle_alpha   90.00
_cell.angle_beta   90.00
_cell.angle_gamma   90.00
#
_symmetry.space_group_name_H-M   'P 1'
#
loop_
_entity.id
_entity.type
_entity.pdbx_description
1 polymer ?
#
loop_
_entity_poly.entity_id
_entity_poly.type
_entity_poly.pdbx_seq_one_letter_code
_entity_poly.pdbx_strand_id
1 'polypeptide(L)'
;MSGPGGYTALTADDYLTLLRRLGPSARLTASTAGTRFDQWLQAASEELARVHSVMIGAVYAEMTPEMSFRIIEGWLEAVGIPDDCVPEIPATLGEQQAVALARWLATNGGTPAFFEEVALNLGFIVTVTENPYAAFRVGTSRAGERLGQTDLIYYWQVDASATLTTEERELLECEINRLKPAHTVAVFVYS
;
A
#
# COMPACT_ATOMS: atom_id res chain seq x y z
N MET A 1 -19.24 12.52 1.10
CA MET A 1 -18.39 11.40 0.72
C MET A 1 -17.39 11.20 1.85
N SER A 2 -17.45 10.09 2.53
CA SER A 2 -16.48 9.75 3.60
C SER A 2 -15.19 9.28 2.93
N GLY A 3 -14.08 9.97 3.20
CA GLY A 3 -12.76 9.57 2.73
C GLY A 3 -12.28 8.28 3.43
N PRO A 4 -11.25 7.59 2.90
CA PRO A 4 -10.63 6.46 3.56
C PRO A 4 -10.15 6.90 4.96
N GLY A 5 -10.52 6.15 5.98
CA GLY A 5 -10.20 6.47 7.37
C GLY A 5 -11.30 7.19 8.16
N GLY A 6 -12.53 7.33 7.60
CA GLY A 6 -13.67 7.91 8.32
C GLY A 6 -13.62 9.43 8.52
N TYR A 7 -12.72 10.11 7.82
CA TYR A 7 -12.64 11.57 7.87
C TYR A 7 -13.80 12.21 7.09
N THR A 8 -14.57 13.05 7.75
CA THR A 8 -15.65 13.81 7.13
C THR A 8 -15.17 15.24 6.94
N ALA A 9 -15.16 15.73 5.70
CA ALA A 9 -14.82 17.10 5.41
C ALA A 9 -15.81 18.06 6.10
N LEU A 10 -15.30 19.13 6.71
CA LEU A 10 -16.14 20.15 7.33
C LEU A 10 -17.00 20.84 6.25
N THR A 11 -18.27 21.02 6.58
CA THR A 11 -19.23 21.70 5.72
C THR A 11 -19.14 23.23 5.86
N ALA A 12 -19.78 23.95 4.96
CA ALA A 12 -19.88 25.43 5.06
C ALA A 12 -20.55 25.87 6.37
N ASP A 13 -21.52 25.09 6.87
CA ASP A 13 -22.20 25.40 8.15
C ASP A 13 -21.28 25.21 9.36
N ASP A 14 -20.40 24.19 9.30
CA ASP A 14 -19.39 24.00 10.34
C ASP A 14 -18.41 25.18 10.38
N TYR A 15 -17.92 25.58 9.21
CA TYR A 15 -17.06 26.74 9.10
C TYR A 15 -17.74 28.04 9.52
N LEU A 16 -19.00 28.26 9.16
CA LEU A 16 -19.77 29.40 9.59
C LEU A 16 -19.89 29.46 11.12
N THR A 17 -20.14 28.30 11.72
CA THR A 17 -20.20 28.17 13.19
C THR A 17 -18.87 28.55 13.85
N LEU A 18 -17.76 28.04 13.28
CA LEU A 18 -16.39 28.35 13.74
C LEU A 18 -16.08 29.85 13.59
N LEU A 19 -16.35 30.45 12.42
CA LEU A 19 -16.11 31.86 12.17
C LEU A 19 -16.91 32.77 13.12
N ARG A 20 -18.16 32.38 13.43
CA ARG A 20 -18.97 33.13 14.40
C ARG A 20 -18.41 33.04 15.83
N ARG A 21 -17.78 31.91 16.19
CA ARG A 21 -17.13 31.75 17.51
C ARG A 21 -15.80 32.48 17.62
N LEU A 22 -15.08 32.64 16.52
CA LEU A 22 -13.80 33.38 16.45
C LEU A 22 -14.01 34.88 16.40
N GLY A 23 -15.21 35.34 16.01
CA GLY A 23 -15.55 36.74 15.97
C GLY A 23 -15.57 37.37 17.38
N PRO A 24 -15.29 38.68 17.48
CA PRO A 24 -15.35 39.36 18.76
C PRO A 24 -16.75 39.27 19.36
N SER A 25 -16.84 38.90 20.63
CA SER A 25 -18.10 38.73 21.38
C SER A 25 -18.85 40.03 21.69
N ALA A 26 -18.51 41.12 21.00
CA ALA A 26 -19.09 42.41 21.21
C ALA A 26 -20.49 42.54 20.56
N ARG A 27 -21.34 43.38 21.12
CA ARG A 27 -22.70 43.69 20.63
C ARG A 27 -22.77 44.07 19.15
N LEU A 28 -21.65 44.49 18.54
CA LEU A 28 -21.53 44.87 17.13
C LEU A 28 -21.50 43.67 16.17
N THR A 29 -21.25 42.48 16.67
CA THR A 29 -21.15 41.26 15.89
C THR A 29 -22.26 40.26 16.19
N ALA A 30 -23.31 40.67 16.95
CA ALA A 30 -24.53 39.88 17.06
C ALA A 30 -25.05 39.65 15.64
N SER A 31 -24.71 38.48 15.09
CA SER A 31 -25.10 38.06 13.76
C SER A 31 -26.63 37.93 13.72
N THR A 32 -27.29 39.02 13.39
CA THR A 32 -28.67 38.95 12.93
C THR A 32 -28.62 38.39 11.52
N ALA A 33 -29.28 37.28 11.31
CA ALA A 33 -29.37 36.63 10.00
C ALA A 33 -29.78 37.68 8.94
N GLY A 34 -29.04 37.73 7.82
CA GLY A 34 -29.31 38.62 6.72
C GLY A 34 -28.56 39.96 6.74
N THR A 35 -27.71 40.23 7.73
CA THR A 35 -26.83 41.40 7.69
C THR A 35 -25.72 41.23 6.65
N ARG A 36 -25.13 42.33 6.15
CA ARG A 36 -23.98 42.26 5.21
C ARG A 36 -22.78 41.56 5.82
N PHE A 37 -22.59 41.66 7.13
CA PHE A 37 -21.54 40.92 7.83
C PHE A 37 -21.83 39.41 7.87
N ASP A 38 -23.07 38.99 8.08
CA ASP A 38 -23.45 37.58 8.03
C ASP A 38 -23.30 37.02 6.61
N GLN A 39 -23.67 37.76 5.58
CA GLN A 39 -23.45 37.38 4.19
C GLN A 39 -21.96 37.22 3.86
N TRP A 40 -21.10 38.07 4.41
CA TRP A 40 -19.66 37.97 4.24
C TRP A 40 -19.11 36.70 4.94
N LEU A 41 -19.57 36.42 6.15
CA LEU A 41 -19.20 35.18 6.87
C LEU A 41 -19.66 33.92 6.13
N GLN A 42 -20.87 33.95 5.54
CA GLN A 42 -21.35 32.82 4.71
C GLN A 42 -20.46 32.64 3.47
N ALA A 43 -20.16 33.68 2.72
CA ALA A 43 -19.29 33.56 1.57
C ALA A 43 -17.88 33.06 1.95
N ALA A 44 -17.33 33.50 3.07
CA ALA A 44 -16.05 33.02 3.59
C ALA A 44 -16.13 31.56 4.01
N SER A 45 -17.21 31.10 4.63
CA SER A 45 -17.41 29.71 5.06
C SER A 45 -17.55 28.76 3.87
N GLU A 46 -18.26 29.17 2.82
CA GLU A 46 -18.39 28.38 1.58
C GLU A 46 -17.03 28.20 0.90
N GLU A 47 -16.22 29.26 0.82
CA GLU A 47 -14.89 29.16 0.22
C GLU A 47 -13.93 28.31 1.07
N LEU A 48 -13.97 28.45 2.40
CA LEU A 48 -13.17 27.59 3.28
C LEU A 48 -13.57 26.14 3.16
N ALA A 49 -14.85 25.81 3.08
CA ALA A 49 -15.33 24.45 2.85
C ALA A 49 -14.89 23.90 1.49
N ARG A 50 -14.95 24.73 0.44
CA ARG A 50 -14.48 24.38 -0.91
C ARG A 50 -12.98 24.09 -0.91
N VAL A 51 -12.17 24.96 -0.35
CA VAL A 51 -10.71 24.78 -0.27
C VAL A 51 -10.37 23.52 0.55
N HIS A 52 -11.03 23.35 1.70
CA HIS A 52 -10.84 22.19 2.55
C HIS A 52 -11.15 20.87 1.82
N SER A 53 -12.28 20.80 1.13
CA SER A 53 -12.68 19.61 0.39
C SER A 53 -11.69 19.26 -0.74
N VAL A 54 -11.20 20.28 -1.46
CA VAL A 54 -10.20 20.11 -2.53
C VAL A 54 -8.85 19.68 -1.97
N MET A 55 -8.37 20.34 -0.91
CA MET A 55 -7.08 19.99 -0.29
C MET A 55 -7.08 18.57 0.28
N ILE A 56 -8.13 18.23 1.03
CA ILE A 56 -8.25 16.90 1.63
C ILE A 56 -8.39 15.84 0.54
N GLY A 57 -9.26 16.08 -0.46
CA GLY A 57 -9.40 15.16 -1.58
C GLY A 57 -8.08 14.92 -2.32
N ALA A 58 -7.31 16.00 -2.58
CA ALA A 58 -6.01 15.88 -3.23
C ALA A 58 -4.98 15.15 -2.34
N VAL A 59 -4.91 15.49 -1.05
CA VAL A 59 -3.96 14.85 -0.12
C VAL A 59 -4.27 13.37 0.03
N TYR A 60 -5.54 13.00 0.28
CA TYR A 60 -5.91 11.58 0.44
C TYR A 60 -5.70 10.77 -0.84
N ALA A 61 -5.94 11.34 -2.01
CA ALA A 61 -5.70 10.65 -3.28
C ALA A 61 -4.21 10.35 -3.51
N GLU A 62 -3.31 11.17 -2.98
CA GLU A 62 -1.88 11.03 -3.21
C GLU A 62 -1.11 10.40 -2.01
N MET A 63 -1.81 10.13 -0.89
CA MET A 63 -1.17 9.60 0.33
C MET A 63 -0.72 8.15 0.23
N THR A 64 -1.25 7.41 -0.73
CA THR A 64 -0.91 5.99 -0.95
C THR A 64 -0.56 5.77 -2.41
N PRO A 65 0.38 4.87 -2.72
CA PRO A 65 0.74 4.56 -4.11
C PRO A 65 -0.46 4.09 -4.94
N GLU A 66 -1.36 3.30 -4.33
CA GLU A 66 -2.55 2.74 -4.97
C GLU A 66 -3.49 3.79 -5.58
N MET A 67 -3.63 4.95 -4.93
CA MET A 67 -4.52 6.03 -5.35
C MET A 67 -3.80 7.18 -6.06
N SER A 68 -2.48 7.22 -5.97
CA SER A 68 -1.67 8.30 -6.51
C SER A 68 -1.63 8.28 -8.03
N PHE A 69 -1.83 9.43 -8.65
CA PHE A 69 -1.67 9.62 -10.09
C PHE A 69 -0.82 10.84 -10.46
N ARG A 70 -0.78 11.86 -9.61
CA ARG A 70 0.00 13.08 -9.88
C ARG A 70 1.44 12.98 -9.43
N ILE A 71 1.66 12.30 -8.29
CA ILE A 71 2.98 12.16 -7.68
C ILE A 71 3.48 10.72 -7.72
N ILE A 72 2.94 9.89 -8.61
CA ILE A 72 3.35 8.46 -8.73
C ILE A 72 4.85 8.33 -9.01
N GLU A 73 5.44 9.23 -9.80
CA GLU A 73 6.89 9.25 -10.04
C GLU A 73 7.68 9.46 -8.75
N GLY A 74 7.21 10.33 -7.86
CA GLY A 74 7.81 10.52 -6.53
C GLY A 74 7.68 9.29 -5.63
N TRP A 75 6.60 8.53 -5.76
CA TRP A 75 6.44 7.24 -5.08
C TRP A 75 7.42 6.20 -5.61
N LEU A 76 7.57 6.10 -6.94
CA LEU A 76 8.54 5.20 -7.58
C LEU A 76 9.96 5.53 -7.11
N GLU A 77 10.36 6.78 -7.13
CA GLU A 77 11.65 7.22 -6.64
C GLU A 77 11.85 6.89 -5.14
N ALA A 78 10.82 7.14 -4.31
CA ALA A 78 10.87 6.85 -2.88
C ALA A 78 11.04 5.36 -2.56
N VAL A 79 10.47 4.47 -3.38
CA VAL A 79 10.63 3.01 -3.23
C VAL A 79 11.83 2.45 -4.02
N GLY A 80 12.61 3.31 -4.67
CA GLY A 80 13.86 2.96 -5.35
C GLY A 80 13.68 2.32 -6.72
N ILE A 81 12.66 2.69 -7.47
CA ILE A 81 12.45 2.27 -8.85
C ILE A 81 12.89 3.40 -9.79
N PRO A 82 13.64 3.11 -10.87
CA PRO A 82 14.04 1.77 -11.36
C PRO A 82 15.20 1.12 -10.57
N ASP A 83 15.24 -0.22 -10.58
CA ASP A 83 16.29 -1.01 -9.98
C ASP A 83 16.55 -2.32 -10.78
N ASP A 84 17.34 -3.25 -10.21
CA ASP A 84 17.69 -4.52 -10.88
C ASP A 84 16.48 -5.42 -11.17
N CYS A 85 15.40 -5.33 -10.37
CA CYS A 85 14.18 -6.12 -10.57
C CYS A 85 13.19 -5.44 -11.52
N VAL A 86 13.17 -4.11 -11.53
CA VAL A 86 12.33 -3.28 -12.38
C VAL A 86 13.24 -2.24 -13.06
N PRO A 87 13.98 -2.63 -14.10
CA PRO A 87 14.98 -1.77 -14.74
C PRO A 87 14.37 -0.58 -15.48
N GLU A 88 13.12 -0.69 -15.89
CA GLU A 88 12.38 0.37 -16.58
C GLU A 88 11.09 0.69 -15.81
N ILE A 89 10.71 1.97 -15.81
CA ILE A 89 9.44 2.39 -15.22
C ILE A 89 8.30 1.79 -16.05
N PRO A 90 7.34 1.09 -15.40
CA PRO A 90 6.21 0.50 -16.11
C PRO A 90 5.43 1.51 -16.95
N ALA A 91 4.94 1.08 -18.09
CA ALA A 91 4.33 1.98 -19.08
C ALA A 91 2.95 2.49 -18.64
N THR A 92 2.22 1.70 -17.86
CA THR A 92 0.86 2.06 -17.43
C THR A 92 0.83 2.54 -15.98
N LEU A 93 -0.06 3.48 -15.70
CA LEU A 93 -0.27 3.99 -14.33
C LEU A 93 -0.62 2.86 -13.35
N GLY A 94 -1.46 1.91 -13.77
CA GLY A 94 -1.85 0.79 -12.91
C GLY A 94 -0.68 -0.11 -12.52
N GLU A 95 0.23 -0.39 -13.45
CA GLU A 95 1.45 -1.15 -13.16
C GLU A 95 2.39 -0.37 -12.24
N GLN A 96 2.56 0.94 -12.47
CA GLN A 96 3.34 1.81 -11.61
C GLN A 96 2.81 1.81 -10.16
N GLN A 97 1.50 1.94 -10.01
CA GLN A 97 0.81 1.89 -8.71
C GLN A 97 0.99 0.52 -8.04
N ALA A 98 0.81 -0.57 -8.78
CA ALA A 98 0.95 -1.93 -8.27
C ALA A 98 2.37 -2.21 -7.75
N VAL A 99 3.39 -1.86 -8.55
CA VAL A 99 4.79 -2.07 -8.17
C VAL A 99 5.19 -1.18 -6.98
N ALA A 100 4.78 0.10 -6.99
CA ALA A 100 5.03 1.01 -5.88
C ALA A 100 4.34 0.54 -4.59
N LEU A 101 3.09 0.08 -4.69
CA LEU A 101 2.34 -0.45 -3.55
C LEU A 101 2.98 -1.72 -2.98
N ALA A 102 3.33 -2.67 -3.85
CA ALA A 102 3.97 -3.91 -3.43
C ALA A 102 5.26 -3.65 -2.63
N ARG A 103 6.09 -2.71 -3.10
CA ARG A 103 7.32 -2.33 -2.39
C ARG A 103 7.09 -1.54 -1.12
N TRP A 104 6.11 -0.64 -1.12
CA TRP A 104 5.77 0.15 0.06
C TRP A 104 5.24 -0.74 1.19
N LEU A 105 4.44 -1.76 0.86
CA LEU A 105 3.92 -2.74 1.82
C LEU A 105 4.97 -3.78 2.24
N ALA A 106 5.96 -4.05 1.40
CA ALA A 106 7.00 -5.05 1.62
C ALA A 106 8.02 -4.69 2.74
N THR A 107 7.70 -3.76 3.61
CA THR A 107 8.66 -3.23 4.60
C THR A 107 8.92 -4.13 5.79
N ASN A 108 8.08 -5.15 6.09
CA ASN A 108 8.25 -5.96 7.29
C ASN A 108 7.60 -7.34 7.17
N GLY A 109 8.36 -8.35 6.86
CA GLY A 109 7.85 -9.71 7.00
C GLY A 109 8.84 -10.79 6.59
N GLY A 110 8.78 -11.92 7.31
CA GLY A 110 9.51 -13.15 6.99
C GLY A 110 8.59 -14.35 7.08
N THR A 111 7.26 -14.13 7.06
CA THR A 111 6.27 -15.20 7.14
C THR A 111 5.78 -15.62 5.75
N PRO A 112 5.31 -16.86 5.57
CA PRO A 112 4.73 -17.31 4.30
C PRO A 112 3.64 -16.36 3.79
N ALA A 113 2.71 -15.97 4.66
CA ALA A 113 1.63 -15.05 4.32
C ALA A 113 2.12 -13.69 3.80
N PHE A 114 3.24 -13.18 4.31
CA PHE A 114 3.85 -11.94 3.82
C PHE A 114 4.30 -12.07 2.36
N PHE A 115 4.98 -13.17 2.00
CA PHE A 115 5.43 -13.39 0.63
C PHE A 115 4.26 -13.65 -0.34
N GLU A 116 3.20 -14.32 0.14
CA GLU A 116 1.96 -14.49 -0.62
C GLU A 116 1.28 -13.14 -0.88
N GLU A 117 1.24 -12.24 0.12
CA GLU A 117 0.68 -10.89 -0.01
C GLU A 117 1.51 -10.02 -0.96
N VAL A 118 2.84 -10.07 -0.86
CA VAL A 118 3.74 -9.36 -1.79
C VAL A 118 3.50 -9.82 -3.23
N ALA A 119 3.44 -11.13 -3.47
CA ALA A 119 3.16 -11.66 -4.79
C ALA A 119 1.76 -11.25 -5.30
N LEU A 120 0.75 -11.26 -4.42
CA LEU A 120 -0.60 -10.83 -4.76
C LEU A 120 -0.65 -9.35 -5.17
N ASN A 121 0.08 -8.49 -4.48
CA ASN A 121 0.18 -7.06 -4.82
C ASN A 121 0.88 -6.81 -6.17
N LEU A 122 1.75 -7.72 -6.60
CA LEU A 122 2.33 -7.75 -7.95
C LEU A 122 1.39 -8.37 -9.00
N GLY A 123 0.25 -8.91 -8.58
CA GLY A 123 -0.73 -9.56 -9.45
C GLY A 123 -0.54 -11.08 -9.59
N PHE A 124 0.34 -11.69 -8.80
CA PHE A 124 0.62 -13.13 -8.85
C PHE A 124 -0.03 -13.87 -7.69
N ILE A 125 -0.66 -15.00 -8.00
CA ILE A 125 -1.19 -15.92 -6.97
C ILE A 125 -0.15 -17.01 -6.75
N VAL A 126 0.41 -17.04 -5.54
CA VAL A 126 1.41 -18.04 -5.13
C VAL A 126 1.02 -18.70 -3.81
N THR A 127 1.55 -19.87 -3.56
CA THR A 127 1.47 -20.55 -2.26
C THR A 127 2.86 -20.78 -1.72
N VAL A 128 3.11 -20.38 -0.49
CA VAL A 128 4.42 -20.52 0.14
C VAL A 128 4.40 -21.64 1.15
N THR A 129 5.28 -22.62 0.95
CA THR A 129 5.43 -23.78 1.83
C THR A 129 6.78 -23.77 2.52
N GLU A 130 6.78 -23.69 3.84
CA GLU A 130 8.00 -23.79 4.64
C GLU A 130 8.45 -25.24 4.80
N ASN A 131 9.75 -25.44 4.75
CA ASN A 131 10.40 -26.74 4.98
C ASN A 131 9.81 -27.91 4.16
N PRO A 132 9.56 -27.77 2.85
CA PRO A 132 9.03 -28.86 2.03
C PRO A 132 9.96 -30.06 1.97
N TYR A 133 11.23 -29.86 2.28
CA TYR A 133 12.28 -30.87 2.30
C TYR A 133 12.72 -31.21 3.74
N ALA A 134 11.86 -31.04 4.72
CA ALA A 134 12.19 -31.21 6.14
C ALA A 134 12.95 -32.49 6.44
N ALA A 135 14.00 -32.35 7.24
CA ALA A 135 14.74 -33.49 7.78
C ALA A 135 13.84 -34.41 8.62
N PHE A 136 14.20 -35.66 8.73
CA PHE A 136 13.52 -36.64 9.58
C PHE A 136 13.29 -36.09 11.00
N ARG A 137 12.06 -36.14 11.46
CA ARG A 137 11.67 -35.72 12.82
C ARG A 137 11.05 -36.88 13.57
N VAL A 138 11.57 -37.15 14.75
CA VAL A 138 11.01 -38.19 15.65
C VAL A 138 9.56 -37.79 16.00
N GLY A 139 8.64 -38.70 15.80
CA GLY A 139 7.21 -38.52 16.10
C GLY A 139 6.35 -38.09 14.92
N THR A 140 6.93 -37.57 13.82
CA THR A 140 6.20 -37.16 12.62
C THR A 140 6.64 -37.87 11.35
N SER A 141 7.91 -38.30 11.28
CA SER A 141 8.46 -39.00 10.12
C SER A 141 8.21 -40.53 10.20
N ARG A 142 8.10 -41.15 9.02
CA ARG A 142 7.82 -42.57 8.86
C ARG A 142 9.09 -43.37 8.51
N ALA A 143 9.07 -44.66 8.81
CA ALA A 143 10.15 -45.56 8.38
C ALA A 143 10.24 -45.60 6.85
N GLY A 144 11.45 -45.36 6.33
CA GLY A 144 11.72 -45.24 4.87
C GLY A 144 11.79 -43.80 4.35
N GLU A 145 11.46 -42.81 5.13
CA GLU A 145 11.70 -41.40 4.77
C GLU A 145 13.19 -41.05 4.83
N ARG A 146 13.61 -40.10 3.99
CA ARG A 146 15.00 -39.63 3.97
C ARG A 146 15.35 -38.96 5.29
N LEU A 147 16.55 -39.26 5.82
CA LEU A 147 17.06 -38.59 7.02
C LEU A 147 17.31 -37.09 6.82
N GLY A 148 17.27 -36.60 5.57
CA GLY A 148 17.46 -35.21 5.21
C GLY A 148 18.84 -34.64 5.57
N GLN A 149 19.18 -33.51 4.99
CA GLN A 149 20.32 -32.72 5.41
C GLN A 149 19.80 -31.58 6.28
N THR A 150 20.53 -31.24 7.34
CA THR A 150 20.18 -30.13 8.26
C THR A 150 20.05 -28.79 7.56
N ASP A 151 20.78 -28.60 6.46
CA ASP A 151 20.76 -27.38 5.68
C ASP A 151 19.44 -27.15 4.94
N LEU A 152 18.65 -28.21 4.70
CA LEU A 152 17.33 -28.13 4.05
C LEU A 152 16.27 -27.40 4.89
N ILE A 153 16.54 -27.16 6.17
CA ILE A 153 15.65 -26.36 7.03
C ILE A 153 15.55 -24.89 6.58
N TYR A 154 16.53 -24.40 5.83
CA TYR A 154 16.56 -23.05 5.30
C TYR A 154 15.90 -22.91 3.92
N TYR A 155 15.46 -24.02 3.35
CA TYR A 155 14.77 -24.03 2.05
C TYR A 155 13.26 -23.91 2.26
N TRP A 156 12.66 -23.11 1.43
CA TRP A 156 11.21 -22.96 1.35
C TRP A 156 10.79 -22.88 -0.12
N GLN A 157 9.56 -23.24 -0.40
CA GLN A 157 9.06 -23.40 -1.76
C GLN A 157 7.99 -22.36 -2.03
N VAL A 158 8.04 -21.78 -3.22
CA VAL A 158 7.06 -20.89 -3.78
C VAL A 158 6.42 -21.59 -4.98
N ASP A 159 5.18 -22.00 -4.82
CA ASP A 159 4.38 -22.61 -5.88
C ASP A 159 3.62 -21.52 -6.63
N ALA A 160 3.91 -21.36 -7.91
CA ALA A 160 3.28 -20.38 -8.77
C ALA A 160 2.70 -21.03 -10.04
N SER A 161 1.79 -20.33 -10.73
CA SER A 161 1.16 -20.85 -11.94
C SER A 161 2.17 -21.06 -13.07
N ALA A 162 2.04 -22.18 -13.78
CA ALA A 162 2.80 -22.47 -15.00
C ALA A 162 2.51 -21.50 -16.16
N THR A 163 1.39 -20.75 -16.09
CA THR A 163 0.97 -19.82 -17.16
C THR A 163 1.72 -18.50 -17.16
N LEU A 164 2.56 -18.24 -16.16
CA LEU A 164 3.38 -17.03 -16.09
C LEU A 164 4.38 -16.98 -17.23
N THR A 165 4.49 -15.81 -17.85
CA THR A 165 5.51 -15.51 -18.85
C THR A 165 6.92 -15.51 -18.24
N THR A 166 7.95 -15.55 -19.06
CA THR A 166 9.33 -15.50 -18.57
C THR A 166 9.62 -14.22 -17.80
N GLU A 167 9.14 -13.09 -18.31
CA GLU A 167 9.33 -11.77 -17.67
C GLU A 167 8.62 -11.69 -16.30
N GLU A 168 7.41 -12.23 -16.20
CA GLU A 168 6.67 -12.28 -14.93
C GLU A 168 7.36 -13.18 -13.91
N ARG A 169 7.96 -14.31 -14.34
CA ARG A 169 8.75 -15.18 -13.46
C ARG A 169 9.99 -14.49 -12.95
N GLU A 170 10.74 -13.84 -13.84
CA GLU A 170 11.94 -13.09 -13.48
C GLU A 170 11.63 -11.97 -12.48
N LEU A 171 10.54 -11.24 -12.67
CA LEU A 171 10.07 -10.21 -11.73
C LEU A 171 9.73 -10.81 -10.36
N LEU A 172 8.92 -11.88 -10.34
CA LEU A 172 8.51 -12.55 -9.11
C LEU A 172 9.72 -13.10 -8.34
N GLU A 173 10.63 -13.79 -9.04
CA GLU A 173 11.84 -14.35 -8.45
C GLU A 173 12.77 -13.27 -7.90
N CYS A 174 12.95 -12.18 -8.63
CA CYS A 174 13.78 -11.06 -8.23
C CYS A 174 13.23 -10.39 -6.95
N GLU A 175 11.95 -10.05 -6.92
CA GLU A 175 11.33 -9.38 -5.77
C GLU A 175 11.33 -10.27 -4.51
N ILE A 176 11.01 -11.55 -4.64
CA ILE A 176 11.07 -12.48 -3.51
C ILE A 176 12.51 -12.67 -3.02
N ASN A 177 13.48 -12.83 -3.94
CA ASN A 177 14.89 -13.00 -3.56
C ASN A 177 15.47 -11.75 -2.88
N ARG A 178 14.97 -10.56 -3.24
CA ARG A 178 15.36 -9.31 -2.60
C ARG A 178 14.84 -9.18 -1.16
N LEU A 179 13.63 -9.67 -0.92
CA LEU A 179 12.95 -9.53 0.38
C LEU A 179 13.23 -10.67 1.35
N LYS A 180 13.64 -11.83 0.84
CA LYS A 180 13.88 -13.01 1.69
C LYS A 180 15.04 -12.79 2.66
N PRO A 181 15.01 -13.45 3.83
CA PRO A 181 16.14 -13.46 4.75
C PRO A 181 17.40 -14.01 4.06
N ALA A 182 18.54 -13.38 4.28
CA ALA A 182 19.79 -13.68 3.59
C ALA A 182 20.27 -15.14 3.76
N HIS A 183 19.89 -15.80 4.86
CA HIS A 183 20.27 -17.18 5.17
C HIS A 183 19.31 -18.21 4.59
N THR A 184 18.24 -17.82 3.90
CA THR A 184 17.24 -18.73 3.35
C THR A 184 17.35 -18.86 1.83
N VAL A 185 16.83 -19.96 1.30
CA VAL A 185 16.80 -20.26 -0.13
C VAL A 185 15.34 -20.48 -0.55
N ALA A 186 14.85 -19.63 -1.44
CA ALA A 186 13.54 -19.80 -2.07
C ALA A 186 13.69 -20.69 -3.30
N VAL A 187 12.86 -21.71 -3.42
CA VAL A 187 12.78 -22.61 -4.57
C VAL A 187 11.44 -22.36 -5.27
N PHE A 188 11.49 -21.96 -6.53
CA PHE A 188 10.28 -21.68 -7.30
C PHE A 188 9.85 -22.91 -8.08
N VAL A 189 8.57 -23.25 -7.99
CA VAL A 189 7.94 -24.36 -8.71
C VAL A 189 6.75 -23.79 -9.49
N TYR A 190 6.77 -24.03 -10.77
CA TYR A 190 5.72 -23.57 -11.70
C TYR A 190 4.90 -24.78 -12.16
N SER A 191 3.68 -24.91 -11.60
CA SER A 191 2.79 -26.05 -11.84
C SER A 191 1.41 -25.64 -12.39
#